data_e400a105cc768a725a3c59673bbbc59a
#
_entry.id   e400a105cc768a725a3c59673bbbc59a
#
_cell.length_a   1.000
_cell.length_b   1.000
_cell.length_c   1.000
_cell.angle_alpha   90.00
_cell.angle_beta   90.00
_cell.angle_gamma   90.00
#
_symmetry.space_group_name_H-M   'P 1'
#
loop_
_entity.id
_entity.type
_entity.pdbx_description
1 polymer ?
#
loop_
_entity_poly.entity_id
_entity_poly.type
_entity_poly.pdbx_seq_one_letter_code
_entity_poly.pdbx_strand_id
1 'polypeptide(L)'
;MFLSALFIIYFLFNTIKPQINHFKAHFNYVEGLDIGSDVKLAGIPIGKVTNLEINNGLIAVTGLINNEFAIPKDSIASIRSDGLFGKKSLLINPGFDNFFDSSNKNITFIETIDSYSIDMFLRYLKNINE
;
A
#
# COMPACT_ATOMS: atom_id res chain seq x y z
N MET A 1 17.96 41.95 12.57
CA MET A 1 18.42 41.00 11.56
C MET A 1 18.27 39.54 12.00
N PHE A 2 18.68 39.14 13.20
CA PHE A 2 18.60 37.76 13.69
C PHE A 2 17.14 37.25 13.86
N LEU A 3 16.21 38.07 14.30
CA LEU A 3 14.80 37.71 14.46
C LEU A 3 14.10 37.43 13.12
N SER A 4 14.44 38.19 12.06
CA SER A 4 13.89 37.99 10.72
C SER A 4 14.39 36.70 10.08
N ALA A 5 15.64 36.35 10.31
CA ALA A 5 16.22 35.08 9.84
C ALA A 5 15.56 33.86 10.53
N LEU A 6 15.33 33.93 11.84
CA LEU A 6 14.63 32.90 12.59
C LEU A 6 13.18 32.72 12.11
N PHE A 7 12.48 33.82 11.77
CA PHE A 7 11.12 33.78 11.26
C PHE A 7 11.05 33.15 9.85
N ILE A 8 12.02 33.44 8.99
CA ILE A 8 12.13 32.84 7.66
C ILE A 8 12.42 31.35 7.73
N ILE A 9 13.34 30.95 8.64
CA ILE A 9 13.67 29.54 8.87
C ILE A 9 12.44 28.80 9.42
N TYR A 10 11.75 29.36 10.39
CA TYR A 10 10.51 28.78 10.92
C TYR A 10 9.42 28.62 9.84
N PHE A 11 9.27 29.60 8.97
CA PHE A 11 8.31 29.58 7.87
C PHE A 11 8.69 28.53 6.83
N LEU A 12 9.98 28.39 6.46
CA LEU A 12 10.47 27.38 5.54
C LEU A 12 10.27 25.95 6.08
N PHE A 13 10.50 25.73 7.36
CA PHE A 13 10.25 24.42 7.99
C PHE A 13 8.76 24.07 8.12
N ASN A 14 7.89 25.06 8.19
CA ASN A 14 6.45 24.86 8.36
C ASN A 14 5.69 24.67 7.04
N THR A 15 6.31 24.95 5.90
CA THR A 15 5.65 24.88 4.58
C THR A 15 5.75 23.51 3.91
N ILE A 16 6.62 22.61 4.39
CA ILE A 16 6.79 21.28 3.81
C ILE A 16 6.12 20.25 4.72
N LYS A 17 4.80 20.21 4.72
CA LYS A 17 4.07 19.05 5.25
C LYS A 17 3.93 18.04 4.13
N PRO A 18 4.52 16.85 4.23
CA PRO A 18 4.24 15.81 3.26
C PRO A 18 2.75 15.52 3.28
N GLN A 19 2.09 15.66 2.15
CA GLN A 19 0.70 15.26 2.03
C GLN A 19 0.68 13.74 1.97
N ILE A 20 -0.03 13.13 2.91
CA ILE A 20 -0.12 11.69 3.06
C ILE A 20 -1.58 11.32 2.82
N ASN A 21 -1.80 10.36 1.94
CA ASN A 21 -3.09 9.74 1.72
C ASN A 21 -3.19 8.45 2.52
N HIS A 22 -4.37 8.18 3.06
CA HIS A 22 -4.70 6.89 3.64
C HIS A 22 -5.25 5.98 2.56
N PHE A 23 -4.88 4.72 2.58
CA PHE A 23 -5.50 3.72 1.72
C PHE A 23 -6.16 2.62 2.55
N LYS A 24 -7.14 1.95 1.95
CA LYS A 24 -7.80 0.77 2.47
C LYS A 24 -7.98 -0.26 1.36
N ALA A 25 -7.66 -1.51 1.66
CA ALA A 25 -7.87 -2.63 0.76
C ALA A 25 -8.36 -3.84 1.57
N HIS A 26 -9.24 -4.66 0.99
CA HIS A 26 -9.80 -5.84 1.64
C HIS A 26 -9.28 -7.10 0.97
N PHE A 27 -8.80 -8.03 1.77
CA PHE A 27 -8.27 -9.31 1.33
C PHE A 27 -8.93 -10.46 2.08
N ASN A 28 -8.97 -11.65 1.48
CA ASN A 28 -9.34 -12.88 2.17
C ASN A 28 -8.15 -13.50 2.90
N TYR A 29 -6.94 -13.27 2.40
CA TYR A 29 -5.73 -13.89 2.91
C TYR A 29 -4.51 -12.98 2.77
N VAL A 30 -3.81 -12.73 3.88
CA VAL A 30 -2.70 -11.76 3.95
C VAL A 30 -1.41 -12.35 4.55
N GLU A 31 -1.24 -13.68 4.53
CA GLU A 31 -0.08 -14.32 5.16
C GLU A 31 1.23 -13.67 4.74
N GLY A 32 2.04 -13.34 5.72
CA GLY A 32 3.35 -12.73 5.56
C GLY A 32 3.35 -11.22 5.38
N LEU A 33 2.16 -10.57 5.30
CA LEU A 33 2.05 -9.13 5.33
C LEU A 33 1.91 -8.66 6.78
N ASP A 34 2.77 -7.75 7.20
CA ASP A 34 2.83 -7.22 8.56
C ASP A 34 2.60 -5.70 8.60
N ILE A 35 2.32 -5.18 9.78
CA ILE A 35 2.39 -3.74 10.04
C ILE A 35 3.83 -3.30 9.78
N GLY A 36 4.01 -2.23 8.99
CA GLY A 36 5.31 -1.75 8.54
C GLY A 36 5.77 -2.33 7.20
N SER A 37 5.03 -3.28 6.63
CA SER A 37 5.30 -3.77 5.27
C SER A 37 5.26 -2.64 4.25
N ASP A 38 6.11 -2.72 3.23
CA ASP A 38 6.15 -1.72 2.17
C ASP A 38 4.89 -1.75 1.31
N VAL A 39 4.45 -0.57 0.91
CA VAL A 39 3.50 -0.36 -0.17
C VAL A 39 4.26 0.14 -1.39
N LYS A 40 4.14 -0.56 -2.50
CA LYS A 40 4.87 -0.26 -3.74
C LYS A 40 3.92 0.03 -4.88
N LEU A 41 4.21 1.06 -5.66
CA LEU A 41 3.52 1.35 -6.93
C LEU A 41 4.44 0.96 -8.07
N ALA A 42 4.01 0.00 -8.88
CA ALA A 42 4.82 -0.54 -9.99
C ALA A 42 6.27 -0.93 -9.55
N GLY A 43 6.42 -1.42 -8.32
CA GLY A 43 7.70 -1.82 -7.74
C GLY A 43 8.47 -0.72 -6.98
N ILE A 44 8.00 0.52 -7.01
CA ILE A 44 8.63 1.65 -6.29
C ILE A 44 7.97 1.82 -4.91
N PRO A 45 8.73 1.80 -3.80
CA PRO A 45 8.18 2.05 -2.48
C PRO A 45 7.56 3.44 -2.37
N ILE A 46 6.29 3.52 -1.99
CA ILE A 46 5.53 4.79 -1.87
C ILE A 46 4.85 4.96 -0.52
N GLY A 47 4.88 3.94 0.33
CA GLY A 47 4.18 3.98 1.61
C GLY A 47 4.40 2.76 2.47
N LYS A 48 3.60 2.66 3.52
CA LYS A 48 3.67 1.60 4.54
C LYS A 48 2.28 1.14 4.98
N VAL A 49 2.17 -0.14 5.27
CA VAL A 49 1.00 -0.71 5.98
C VAL A 49 1.05 -0.27 7.44
N THR A 50 -0.06 0.26 7.94
CA THR A 50 -0.15 0.75 9.34
C THR A 50 -1.08 -0.06 10.21
N ASN A 51 -2.05 -0.77 9.63
CA ASN A 51 -2.98 -1.59 10.39
C ASN A 51 -3.51 -2.78 9.57
N LEU A 52 -3.78 -3.87 10.28
CA LEU A 52 -4.43 -5.09 9.78
C LEU A 52 -5.59 -5.41 10.73
N GLU A 53 -6.80 -5.50 10.21
CA GLU A 53 -8.00 -5.72 11.01
C GLU A 53 -8.93 -6.74 10.35
N ILE A 54 -9.42 -7.71 11.13
CA ILE A 54 -10.42 -8.66 10.65
C ILE A 54 -11.81 -8.05 10.84
N ASN A 55 -12.53 -7.92 9.75
CA ASN A 55 -13.89 -7.37 9.76
C ASN A 55 -14.80 -8.20 8.83
N ASN A 56 -15.84 -8.80 9.39
CA ASN A 56 -16.83 -9.62 8.65
C ASN A 56 -16.19 -10.72 7.77
N GLY A 57 -15.13 -11.36 8.26
CA GLY A 57 -14.43 -12.44 7.54
C GLY A 57 -13.43 -11.98 6.47
N LEU A 58 -13.30 -10.68 6.26
CA LEU A 58 -12.28 -10.08 5.41
C LEU A 58 -11.21 -9.40 6.26
N ILE A 59 -10.00 -9.31 5.73
CA ILE A 59 -8.92 -8.58 6.35
C ILE A 59 -8.83 -7.20 5.70
N ALA A 60 -9.14 -6.16 6.49
CA ALA A 60 -8.95 -4.79 6.07
C ALA A 60 -7.49 -4.40 6.32
N VAL A 61 -6.77 -4.13 5.25
CA VAL A 61 -5.41 -3.60 5.27
C VAL A 61 -5.49 -2.10 5.06
N THR A 62 -4.96 -1.34 5.99
CA THR A 62 -4.88 0.12 5.89
C THR A 62 -3.44 0.59 6.00
N GLY A 63 -3.15 1.72 5.41
CA GLY A 63 -1.82 2.29 5.47
C GLY A 63 -1.75 3.71 4.92
N LEU A 64 -0.53 4.16 4.75
CA LEU A 64 -0.19 5.49 4.30
C LEU A 64 0.56 5.44 2.98
N ILE A 65 0.23 6.33 2.09
CA ILE A 65 0.87 6.50 0.78
C ILE A 65 1.26 7.96 0.61
N ASN A 66 2.45 8.21 0.08
CA ASN A 66 2.87 9.55 -0.27
C ASN A 66 2.00 10.10 -1.42
N ASN A 67 1.43 11.29 -1.23
CA ASN A 67 0.52 11.95 -2.16
C ASN A 67 1.20 12.46 -3.45
N GLU A 68 2.51 12.37 -3.56
CA GLU A 68 3.23 12.72 -4.79
C GLU A 68 2.92 11.78 -5.96
N PHE A 69 2.39 10.59 -5.66
CA PHE A 69 2.10 9.56 -6.64
C PHE A 69 0.62 9.56 -7.00
N ALA A 70 0.34 9.78 -8.29
CA ALA A 70 -1.01 9.66 -8.84
C ALA A 70 -1.37 8.18 -9.03
N ILE A 71 -2.47 7.73 -8.42
CA ILE A 71 -2.94 6.35 -8.47
C ILE A 71 -4.25 6.30 -9.27
N PRO A 72 -4.31 5.52 -10.35
CA PRO A 72 -5.55 5.30 -11.09
C PRO A 72 -6.63 4.63 -10.23
N LYS A 73 -7.90 4.95 -10.47
CA LYS A 73 -9.02 4.43 -9.67
C LYS A 73 -9.26 2.93 -9.84
N ASP A 74 -8.89 2.38 -10.99
CA ASP A 74 -8.95 0.96 -11.35
C ASP A 74 -7.67 0.19 -11.02
N SER A 75 -6.81 0.75 -10.15
CA SER A 75 -5.61 0.06 -9.69
C SER A 75 -5.96 -1.14 -8.81
N ILE A 76 -5.18 -2.21 -8.95
CA ILE A 76 -5.33 -3.46 -8.21
C ILE A 76 -4.30 -3.51 -7.10
N ALA A 77 -4.74 -3.77 -5.87
CA ALA A 77 -3.85 -4.04 -4.75
C ALA A 77 -3.57 -5.55 -4.63
N SER A 78 -2.32 -5.95 -4.66
CA SER A 78 -1.90 -7.36 -4.54
C SER A 78 -0.82 -7.52 -3.47
N ILE A 79 -0.82 -8.69 -2.81
CA ILE A 79 0.23 -9.02 -1.86
C ILE A 79 1.24 -9.93 -2.56
N ARG A 80 2.47 -9.47 -2.64
CA ARG A 80 3.56 -10.15 -3.34
C ARG A 80 4.80 -10.27 -2.47
N SER A 81 5.55 -11.33 -2.71
CA SER A 81 6.86 -11.57 -2.09
C SER A 81 7.97 -10.95 -2.94
N ASP A 82 8.96 -10.37 -2.30
CA ASP A 82 10.19 -9.92 -2.95
C ASP A 82 11.06 -11.16 -3.24
N GLY A 83 10.90 -11.70 -4.45
CA GLY A 83 11.51 -13.00 -4.80
C GLY A 83 10.79 -14.18 -4.15
N LEU A 84 11.43 -15.34 -4.16
CA LEU A 84 10.82 -16.62 -3.73
C LEU A 84 10.65 -16.71 -2.20
N PHE A 85 11.60 -16.15 -1.45
CA PHE A 85 11.68 -16.21 0.02
C PHE A 85 11.76 -14.84 0.69
N GLY A 86 11.52 -13.77 -0.05
CA GLY A 86 11.59 -12.40 0.43
C GLY A 86 10.40 -12.01 1.31
N LYS A 87 10.50 -10.82 1.88
CA LYS A 87 9.40 -10.21 2.62
C LYS A 87 8.21 -9.96 1.72
N LYS A 88 7.01 -10.04 2.30
CA LYS A 88 5.79 -9.64 1.61
C LYS A 88 5.64 -8.12 1.61
N SER A 89 5.16 -7.60 0.51
CA SER A 89 4.79 -6.20 0.34
C SER A 89 3.43 -6.09 -0.33
N LEU A 90 2.75 -4.97 -0.13
CA LEU A 90 1.54 -4.65 -0.84
C LEU A 90 1.91 -3.92 -2.13
N LEU A 91 1.63 -4.53 -3.26
CA LEU A 91 1.94 -4.00 -4.58
C LEU A 91 0.67 -3.40 -5.20
N ILE A 92 0.74 -2.14 -5.58
CA ILE A 92 -0.29 -1.46 -6.36
C ILE A 92 0.09 -1.58 -7.83
N ASN A 93 -0.74 -2.29 -8.58
CA ASN A 93 -0.64 -2.37 -10.02
C ASN A 93 -1.51 -1.28 -10.62
N PRO A 94 -0.93 -0.26 -11.26
CA PRO A 94 -1.73 0.84 -11.80
C PRO A 94 -2.61 0.38 -12.95
N GLY A 95 -3.84 0.87 -12.97
CA GLY A 95 -4.76 0.71 -14.08
C GLY A 95 -4.61 1.82 -15.14
N PHE A 96 -5.67 2.04 -15.91
CA PHE A 96 -5.69 2.98 -17.03
C PHE A 96 -6.79 4.05 -16.89
N ASP A 97 -7.57 4.00 -15.83
CA ASP A 97 -8.65 4.95 -15.56
C ASP A 97 -8.11 6.29 -15.02
N ASN A 98 -9.01 7.23 -14.80
CA ASN A 98 -8.70 8.50 -14.16
C ASN A 98 -8.09 8.29 -12.77
N PHE A 99 -7.25 9.22 -12.37
CA PHE A 99 -6.60 9.17 -11.06
C PHE A 99 -7.57 9.48 -9.91
N PHE A 100 -7.25 8.97 -8.72
CA PHE A 100 -7.87 9.46 -7.51
C PHE A 100 -7.60 10.96 -7.36
N ASP A 101 -8.63 11.69 -6.92
CA ASP A 101 -8.47 13.12 -6.67
C ASP A 101 -7.47 13.33 -5.52
N SER A 102 -6.47 14.17 -5.76
CA SER A 102 -5.45 14.52 -4.77
C SER A 102 -6.02 15.20 -3.50
N SER A 103 -7.24 15.76 -3.61
CA SER A 103 -7.98 16.29 -2.45
C SER A 103 -8.62 15.20 -1.59
N ASN A 104 -8.81 14.00 -2.13
CA ASN A 104 -9.37 12.87 -1.40
C ASN A 104 -8.28 12.14 -0.64
N LYS A 105 -8.23 12.36 0.67
CA LYS A 105 -7.23 11.75 1.56
C LYS A 105 -7.41 10.24 1.78
N ASN A 106 -8.48 9.65 1.28
CA ASN A 106 -8.82 8.25 1.46
C ASN A 106 -8.96 7.54 0.11
N ILE A 107 -8.10 6.57 -0.14
CA ILE A 107 -8.11 5.73 -1.33
C ILE A 107 -8.62 4.34 -0.92
N THR A 108 -9.62 3.82 -1.62
CA THR A 108 -10.10 2.45 -1.41
C THR A 108 -9.91 1.65 -2.67
N PHE A 109 -9.13 0.56 -2.57
CA PHE A 109 -8.95 -0.38 -3.67
C PHE A 109 -10.15 -1.33 -3.72
N ILE A 110 -10.79 -1.42 -4.89
CA ILE A 110 -11.96 -2.26 -5.12
C ILE A 110 -11.53 -3.69 -5.47
N GLU A 111 -10.47 -3.82 -6.26
CA GLU A 111 -9.91 -5.11 -6.67
C GLU A 111 -8.64 -5.41 -5.89
N THR A 112 -8.58 -6.63 -5.34
CA THR A 112 -7.44 -7.12 -4.58
C THR A 112 -7.08 -8.53 -4.98
N ILE A 113 -5.79 -8.85 -4.88
CA ILE A 113 -5.26 -10.20 -5.09
C ILE A 113 -4.58 -10.64 -3.80
N ASP A 114 -5.07 -11.72 -3.23
CA ASP A 114 -4.61 -12.29 -1.96
C ASP A 114 -3.13 -12.72 -1.99
N SER A 115 -2.55 -12.87 -0.82
CA SER A 115 -1.23 -13.46 -0.65
C SER A 115 -1.23 -14.93 -1.05
N TYR A 116 -0.19 -15.36 -1.75
CA TYR A 116 0.06 -16.77 -2.03
C TYR A 116 1.37 -17.19 -1.36
N SER A 117 1.36 -18.36 -0.71
CA SER A 117 2.56 -19.00 -0.19
C SER A 117 3.01 -20.14 -1.11
N ILE A 118 4.30 -20.48 -1.02
CA ILE A 118 4.86 -21.64 -1.74
C ILE A 118 4.14 -22.91 -1.30
N ASP A 119 3.78 -23.02 -0.02
CA ASP A 119 3.07 -24.17 0.53
C ASP A 119 1.70 -24.37 -0.12
N MET A 120 0.94 -23.29 -0.34
CA MET A 120 -0.33 -23.35 -1.06
C MET A 120 -0.13 -23.82 -2.52
N PHE A 121 0.91 -23.34 -3.17
CA PHE A 121 1.24 -23.77 -4.53
C PHE A 121 1.63 -25.25 -4.60
N LEU A 122 2.44 -25.73 -3.66
CA LEU A 122 2.83 -27.13 -3.58
C LEU A 122 1.64 -28.05 -3.29
N ARG A 123 0.71 -27.64 -2.43
CA ARG A 123 -0.55 -28.37 -2.19
C ARG A 123 -1.41 -28.45 -3.45
N TYR A 124 -1.51 -27.35 -4.17
CA TYR A 124 -2.24 -27.32 -5.45
C TYR A 124 -1.65 -28.29 -6.47
N LEU A 125 -0.31 -28.31 -6.62
CA LEU A 125 0.37 -29.26 -7.52
C LEU A 125 0.18 -30.72 -7.08
N LYS A 126 0.17 -31.00 -5.80
CA LYS A 126 -0.09 -32.33 -5.28
C LYS A 126 -1.48 -32.84 -5.63
N ASN A 127 -2.50 -31.97 -5.51
CA ASN A 127 -3.89 -32.32 -5.82
C ASN A 127 -4.14 -32.54 -7.32
N ILE A 128 -3.35 -31.94 -8.21
CA ILE A 128 -3.46 -32.17 -9.66
C ILE A 128 -2.92 -33.54 -10.06
N ASN A 129 -1.94 -34.07 -9.31
CA ASN A 129 -1.29 -35.36 -9.63
C ASN A 129 -2.00 -36.59 -8.99
N GLU A 130 -3.06 -36.37 -8.26
CA GLU A 130 -3.98 -37.40 -7.75
C GLU A 130 -5.25 -37.45 -8.58
#